data_2c72ab1c8f2b30d4a80247cd3e28a362
#
_entry.id   2c72ab1c8f2b30d4a80247cd3e28a362
#
_cell.length_a   1.000
_cell.length_b   1.000
_cell.length_c   1.000
_cell.angle_alpha   90.00
_cell.angle_beta   90.00
_cell.angle_gamma   90.00
#
_symmetry.space_group_name_H-M   'P 1'
#
loop_
_entity.id
_entity.type
_entity.pdbx_description
1 polymer ?
#
loop_
_entity_poly.entity_id
_entity_poly.type
_entity_poly.pdbx_seq_one_letter_code
_entity_poly.pdbx_strand_id
1 'polypeptide(L)'
;WEQGSLKQLLKASSQRVRPGCAHFGLHAGACGGCKMQHLDGVAQVAVKQRVLEDNLWHLGKVKPETMMRPIQGPDWGYRFRARLSVRYVAKKGTVLVGFHERKSRYVADMQACPILPPHVSALLMPLRDLIGNMQARETCPQIELACGDSVTALVLRHLEPLSAADQAHLRAFAKTHGVQWWLQPKGPDTVQLLEACDDPAQQLSYALPEFGITMPYKPTDFTQVNPHINRVLVTRALRLLDPLRTERVIDWFCGLGNFTLPLATRAREVLGIEGSEALVARSHQNLAFNQGQQVLRAICSR
;
A
#
# COMPACT_ATOMS: atom_id res chain seq x y z
N TRP A 1 -30.76 5.99 3.67
CA TRP A 1 -29.44 6.40 4.12
C TRP A 1 -29.55 7.74 4.82
N GLU A 2 -29.17 7.80 6.11
CA GLU A 2 -29.09 9.06 6.85
C GLU A 2 -27.63 9.44 6.98
N GLN A 3 -27.29 10.73 6.79
CA GLN A 3 -25.97 11.27 6.95
C GLN A 3 -25.95 12.33 8.03
N GLY A 4 -25.37 12.00 9.18
CA GLY A 4 -25.13 12.96 10.25
C GLY A 4 -23.90 13.83 9.99
N SER A 5 -23.95 15.10 10.38
CA SER A 5 -22.80 15.98 10.46
C SER A 5 -22.67 16.56 11.88
N LEU A 6 -21.46 16.51 12.43
CA LEU A 6 -21.17 17.07 13.76
C LEU A 6 -21.24 18.61 13.68
N LYS A 7 -22.17 19.23 14.41
CA LYS A 7 -22.24 20.70 14.56
C LYS A 7 -21.40 21.17 15.75
N GLN A 8 -21.55 20.51 16.90
CA GLN A 8 -20.91 20.92 18.15
C GLN A 8 -20.61 19.69 19.00
N LEU A 9 -19.47 19.72 19.69
CA LEU A 9 -19.07 18.72 20.66
C LEU A 9 -19.37 19.27 22.06
N LEU A 10 -20.44 18.77 22.70
CA LEU A 10 -20.84 19.21 24.03
C LEU A 10 -19.96 18.58 25.12
N LYS A 11 -19.65 17.29 24.99
CA LYS A 11 -18.79 16.55 25.90
C LYS A 11 -17.87 15.61 25.08
N ALA A 12 -16.58 15.76 25.27
CA ALA A 12 -15.59 14.88 24.61
C ALA A 12 -15.59 13.50 25.31
N SER A 13 -15.48 12.44 24.52
CA SER A 13 -15.16 11.10 25.05
C SER A 13 -13.75 11.11 25.66
N SER A 14 -13.52 10.30 26.68
CA SER A 14 -12.20 10.06 27.26
C SER A 14 -11.21 9.45 26.25
N GLN A 15 -11.73 8.80 25.19
CA GLN A 15 -10.93 8.22 24.10
C GLN A 15 -10.59 9.22 23.00
N ARG A 16 -11.06 10.48 23.13
CA ARG A 16 -10.77 11.50 22.13
C ARG A 16 -9.39 12.08 22.35
N VAL A 17 -8.60 12.09 21.28
CA VAL A 17 -7.26 12.68 21.25
C VAL A 17 -7.16 13.79 20.22
N ARG A 18 -6.13 14.63 20.37
CA ARG A 18 -5.78 15.59 19.33
C ARG A 18 -5.18 14.82 18.14
N PRO A 19 -5.70 15.01 16.92
CA PRO A 19 -5.14 14.37 15.74
C PRO A 19 -3.66 14.71 15.55
N GLY A 20 -2.83 13.72 15.26
CA GLY A 20 -1.39 13.89 15.03
C GLY A 20 -1.05 14.49 13.66
N CYS A 21 -2.00 14.51 12.71
CA CYS A 21 -1.81 15.09 11.37
C CYS A 21 -2.47 16.47 11.27
N ALA A 22 -1.70 17.49 10.89
CA ALA A 22 -2.21 18.84 10.69
C ALA A 22 -3.28 18.96 9.59
N HIS A 23 -3.27 18.01 8.63
CA HIS A 23 -4.23 17.99 7.52
C HIS A 23 -5.51 17.23 7.84
N PHE A 24 -5.60 16.60 9.02
CA PHE A 24 -6.81 15.90 9.45
C PHE A 24 -7.82 16.87 10.05
N GLY A 25 -9.08 16.82 9.59
CA GLY A 25 -10.13 17.66 10.17
C GLY A 25 -11.47 17.54 9.46
N LEU A 26 -12.40 18.43 9.86
CA LEU A 26 -13.71 18.59 9.24
C LEU A 26 -13.83 19.95 8.51
N HIS A 27 -12.79 20.76 8.55
CA HIS A 27 -12.74 22.06 7.85
C HIS A 27 -12.60 21.87 6.33
N ALA A 28 -12.93 22.89 5.58
CA ALA A 28 -12.72 22.93 4.13
C ALA A 28 -11.22 22.76 3.81
N GLY A 29 -10.90 21.94 2.82
CA GLY A 29 -9.52 21.61 2.44
C GLY A 29 -8.88 20.49 3.27
N ALA A 30 -9.54 19.99 4.33
CA ALA A 30 -9.02 18.88 5.12
C ALA A 30 -8.86 17.60 4.29
N CYS A 31 -7.74 16.91 4.49
CA CYS A 31 -7.45 15.64 3.83
C CYS A 31 -8.48 14.55 4.17
N GLY A 32 -8.96 13.85 3.14
CA GLY A 32 -9.93 12.75 3.26
C GLY A 32 -9.30 11.37 3.47
N GLY A 33 -7.97 11.25 3.49
CA GLY A 33 -7.26 9.97 3.56
C GLY A 33 -7.44 9.21 4.87
N CYS A 34 -7.66 9.91 6.00
CA CYS A 34 -7.86 9.31 7.32
C CYS A 34 -9.22 9.66 7.89
N LYS A 35 -9.79 8.75 8.69
CA LYS A 35 -11.14 8.92 9.26
C LYS A 35 -11.17 8.95 10.79
N MET A 36 -10.20 8.38 11.50
CA MET A 36 -10.28 8.08 12.91
C MET A 36 -9.18 8.69 13.79
N GLN A 37 -8.37 9.62 13.28
CA GLN A 37 -7.24 10.18 14.04
C GLN A 37 -7.66 10.99 15.31
N HIS A 38 -8.94 11.28 15.46
CA HIS A 38 -9.50 11.91 16.65
C HIS A 38 -9.77 10.91 17.80
N LEU A 39 -9.52 9.63 17.58
CA LEU A 39 -9.60 8.56 18.56
C LEU A 39 -8.21 8.04 18.91
N ASP A 40 -8.00 7.69 20.16
CA ASP A 40 -6.82 6.94 20.61
C ASP A 40 -6.64 5.64 19.82
N GLY A 41 -5.40 5.21 19.60
CA GLY A 41 -5.09 4.03 18.79
C GLY A 41 -5.76 2.75 19.30
N VAL A 42 -5.78 2.55 20.63
CA VAL A 42 -6.45 1.39 21.24
C VAL A 42 -7.97 1.47 21.03
N ALA A 43 -8.55 2.66 21.17
CA ALA A 43 -9.96 2.89 20.89
C ALA A 43 -10.33 2.65 19.43
N GLN A 44 -9.44 3.01 18.48
CA GLN A 44 -9.64 2.68 17.06
C GLN A 44 -9.73 1.18 16.82
N VAL A 45 -8.88 0.38 17.48
CA VAL A 45 -8.90 -1.08 17.40
C VAL A 45 -10.21 -1.62 17.98
N ALA A 46 -10.61 -1.15 19.17
CA ALA A 46 -11.84 -1.57 19.82
C ALA A 46 -13.10 -1.28 18.97
N VAL A 47 -13.18 -0.09 18.34
CA VAL A 47 -14.27 0.25 17.43
C VAL A 47 -14.31 -0.68 16.22
N LYS A 48 -13.17 -0.98 15.61
CA LYS A 48 -13.08 -1.89 14.45
C LYS A 48 -13.47 -3.33 14.85
N GLN A 49 -13.03 -3.78 16.01
CA GLN A 49 -13.42 -5.10 16.54
C GLN A 49 -14.94 -5.15 16.77
N ARG A 50 -15.52 -4.12 17.36
CA ARG A 50 -16.98 -4.06 17.58
C ARG A 50 -17.75 -4.15 16.27
N VAL A 51 -17.30 -3.47 15.20
CA VAL A 51 -17.92 -3.58 13.88
C VAL A 51 -17.85 -5.01 13.34
N LEU A 52 -16.72 -5.72 13.54
CA LEU A 52 -16.62 -7.13 13.15
C LEU A 52 -17.61 -8.00 13.93
N GLU A 53 -17.69 -7.86 15.25
CA GLU A 53 -18.61 -8.59 16.11
C GLU A 53 -20.07 -8.36 15.72
N ASP A 54 -20.44 -7.09 15.49
CA ASP A 54 -21.78 -6.72 15.05
C ASP A 54 -22.13 -7.33 13.68
N ASN A 55 -21.19 -7.32 12.74
CA ASN A 55 -21.38 -7.93 11.42
C ASN A 55 -21.54 -9.46 11.50
N LEU A 56 -20.72 -10.14 12.30
CA LEU A 56 -20.86 -11.58 12.53
C LEU A 56 -22.22 -11.90 13.12
N TRP A 57 -22.65 -11.14 14.12
CA TRP A 57 -23.93 -11.39 14.81
C TRP A 57 -25.14 -10.98 13.98
N HIS A 58 -25.17 -9.73 13.48
CA HIS A 58 -26.37 -9.19 12.85
C HIS A 58 -26.51 -9.56 11.37
N LEU A 59 -25.42 -9.65 10.61
CA LEU A 59 -25.44 -10.02 9.20
C LEU A 59 -25.19 -11.50 8.99
N GLY A 60 -24.11 -12.03 9.56
CA GLY A 60 -23.71 -13.42 9.39
C GLY A 60 -24.53 -14.40 10.21
N LYS A 61 -25.23 -13.94 11.25
CA LYS A 61 -25.94 -14.79 12.23
C LYS A 61 -25.03 -15.85 12.86
N VAL A 62 -23.75 -15.53 12.99
CA VAL A 62 -22.71 -16.41 13.53
C VAL A 62 -22.19 -15.83 14.84
N LYS A 63 -22.04 -16.67 15.83
CA LYS A 63 -21.35 -16.36 17.07
C LYS A 63 -20.10 -17.23 17.15
N PRO A 64 -18.88 -16.64 17.03
CA PRO A 64 -17.66 -17.41 17.14
C PRO A 64 -17.48 -17.95 18.57
N GLU A 65 -16.96 -19.16 18.71
CA GLU A 65 -16.63 -19.75 20.02
C GLU A 65 -15.46 -18.99 20.67
N THR A 66 -14.52 -18.55 19.86
CA THR A 66 -13.34 -17.81 20.32
C THR A 66 -13.13 -16.56 19.48
N MET A 67 -13.03 -15.41 20.15
CA MET A 67 -12.61 -14.16 19.54
C MET A 67 -11.15 -13.89 19.90
N MET A 68 -10.27 -13.98 18.91
CA MET A 68 -8.85 -13.73 19.12
C MET A 68 -8.57 -12.24 19.31
N ARG A 69 -7.49 -11.93 20.03
CA ARG A 69 -7.01 -10.54 20.15
C ARG A 69 -6.67 -9.96 18.78
N PRO A 70 -7.10 -8.73 18.47
CA PRO A 70 -6.76 -8.08 17.23
C PRO A 70 -5.25 -7.89 17.09
N ILE A 71 -4.79 -7.86 15.84
CA ILE A 71 -3.40 -7.47 15.51
C ILE A 71 -3.36 -5.95 15.45
N GLN A 72 -2.47 -5.35 16.22
CA GLN A 72 -2.19 -3.92 16.19
C GLN A 72 -0.73 -3.70 15.83
N GLY A 73 -0.47 -2.68 15.00
CA GLY A 73 0.86 -2.24 14.61
C GLY A 73 1.06 -0.75 14.87
N PRO A 74 2.14 -0.17 14.36
CA PRO A 74 2.40 1.26 14.48
C PRO A 74 1.22 2.11 13.95
N ASP A 75 0.89 3.18 14.65
CA ASP A 75 -0.17 4.11 14.24
C ASP A 75 0.26 5.03 13.09
N TRP A 76 1.57 5.19 12.90
CA TRP A 76 2.21 6.06 11.91
C TRP A 76 3.24 5.32 11.07
N GLY A 77 3.57 5.88 9.89
CA GLY A 77 4.59 5.33 9.01
C GLY A 77 4.27 3.96 8.41
N TYR A 78 3.04 3.48 8.55
CA TYR A 78 2.65 2.11 8.21
C TYR A 78 2.23 1.91 6.76
N ARG A 79 1.96 3.00 6.03
CA ARG A 79 1.37 2.92 4.69
C ARG A 79 2.44 2.94 3.61
N PHE A 80 2.86 1.77 3.18
CA PHE A 80 3.92 1.55 2.18
C PHE A 80 3.41 1.60 0.74
N ARG A 81 2.10 1.71 0.54
CA ARG A 81 1.49 1.92 -0.78
C ARG A 81 0.47 3.04 -0.72
N ALA A 82 0.55 3.94 -1.69
CA ALA A 82 -0.41 5.03 -1.81
C ALA A 82 -0.56 5.46 -3.28
N ARG A 83 -1.72 6.03 -3.57
CA ARG A 83 -1.98 6.74 -4.81
C ARG A 83 -2.18 8.20 -4.46
N LEU A 84 -1.24 9.02 -4.88
CA LEU A 84 -1.26 10.46 -4.69
C LEU A 84 -1.83 11.10 -5.95
N SER A 85 -2.82 11.94 -5.78
CA SER A 85 -3.34 12.79 -6.85
C SER A 85 -2.42 13.97 -7.05
N VAL A 86 -2.21 14.34 -8.31
CA VAL A 86 -1.40 15.49 -8.71
C VAL A 86 -2.30 16.48 -9.45
N ARG A 87 -2.20 17.76 -9.12
CA ARG A 87 -2.99 18.79 -9.76
C ARG A 87 -2.25 20.11 -9.85
N TYR A 88 -2.04 20.58 -11.07
CA TYR A 88 -1.63 21.96 -11.30
C TYR A 88 -2.83 22.89 -11.07
N VAL A 89 -2.66 23.90 -10.23
CA VAL A 89 -3.68 24.90 -9.90
C VAL A 89 -3.25 26.24 -10.51
N ALA A 90 -3.68 26.51 -11.73
CA ALA A 90 -3.26 27.69 -12.50
C ALA A 90 -3.47 29.01 -11.74
N LYS A 91 -4.61 29.16 -11.02
CA LYS A 91 -4.90 30.36 -10.21
C LYS A 91 -3.87 30.61 -9.09
N LYS A 92 -3.19 29.58 -8.62
CA LYS A 92 -2.17 29.66 -7.56
C LYS A 92 -0.74 29.55 -8.11
N GLY A 93 -0.57 29.24 -9.40
CA GLY A 93 0.71 28.97 -10.01
C GLY A 93 1.48 27.82 -9.37
N THR A 94 0.80 26.82 -8.79
CA THR A 94 1.44 25.74 -8.02
C THR A 94 0.84 24.37 -8.32
N VAL A 95 1.66 23.33 -8.11
CA VAL A 95 1.21 21.93 -8.14
C VAL A 95 0.87 21.46 -6.74
N LEU A 96 -0.24 20.75 -6.59
CA LEU A 96 -0.59 20.02 -5.38
C LEU A 96 -0.33 18.53 -5.61
N VAL A 97 0.30 17.87 -4.62
CA VAL A 97 0.51 16.41 -4.58
C VAL A 97 0.00 15.90 -3.25
N GLY A 98 -0.93 14.95 -3.26
CA GLY A 98 -1.49 14.42 -2.03
C GLY A 98 -2.77 13.62 -2.23
N PHE A 99 -3.50 13.41 -1.16
CA PHE A 99 -4.81 12.77 -1.19
C PHE A 99 -5.91 13.79 -1.49
N HIS A 100 -7.08 13.30 -1.90
CA HIS A 100 -8.24 14.18 -2.07
C HIS A 100 -8.68 14.77 -0.72
N GLU A 101 -9.25 15.96 -0.80
CA GLU A 101 -9.97 16.56 0.32
C GLU A 101 -11.15 15.68 0.73
N ARG A 102 -11.58 15.85 1.97
CA ARG A 102 -12.73 15.13 2.51
C ARG A 102 -14.02 15.51 1.76
N LYS A 103 -14.70 14.51 1.19
CA LYS A 103 -15.95 14.70 0.42
C LYS A 103 -15.83 15.66 -0.78
N SER A 104 -14.66 15.74 -1.37
CA SER A 104 -14.35 16.62 -2.49
C SER A 104 -13.52 15.88 -3.55
N ARG A 105 -13.54 16.40 -4.78
CA ARG A 105 -12.66 15.96 -5.87
C ARG A 105 -11.34 16.73 -5.95
N TYR A 106 -11.16 17.73 -5.09
CA TYR A 106 -9.95 18.54 -5.06
C TYR A 106 -8.84 17.81 -4.30
N VAL A 107 -7.60 18.15 -4.62
CA VAL A 107 -6.43 17.63 -3.92
C VAL A 107 -6.16 18.51 -2.71
N ALA A 108 -6.03 17.91 -1.54
CA ALA A 108 -5.69 18.62 -0.32
C ALA A 108 -4.28 19.23 -0.40
N ASP A 109 -4.13 20.46 0.06
CA ASP A 109 -2.84 21.15 0.12
C ASP A 109 -2.00 20.61 1.28
N MET A 110 -1.26 19.52 1.00
CA MET A 110 -0.52 18.76 2.00
C MET A 110 0.98 19.04 1.90
N GLN A 111 1.64 19.25 3.05
CA GLN A 111 3.10 19.34 3.14
C GLN A 111 3.74 18.05 3.65
N ALA A 112 3.00 17.25 4.41
CA ALA A 112 3.45 16.00 4.99
C ALA A 112 2.29 15.01 5.16
N CYS A 113 2.61 13.73 5.30
CA CYS A 113 1.63 12.70 5.58
C CYS A 113 2.19 11.68 6.59
N PRO A 114 1.85 11.78 7.89
CA PRO A 114 2.44 10.93 8.93
C PRO A 114 2.16 9.43 8.80
N ILE A 115 1.15 9.01 8.03
CA ILE A 115 0.89 7.57 7.80
C ILE A 115 1.79 6.96 6.74
N LEU A 116 2.42 7.78 5.87
CA LEU A 116 3.46 7.32 4.95
C LEU A 116 4.78 7.13 5.72
N PRO A 117 5.69 6.26 5.23
CA PRO A 117 7.04 6.18 5.75
C PRO A 117 7.70 7.57 5.78
N PRO A 118 8.49 7.93 6.80
CA PRO A 118 9.05 9.28 6.96
C PRO A 118 9.79 9.79 5.72
N HIS A 119 10.62 8.94 5.08
CA HIS A 119 11.35 9.29 3.86
C HIS A 119 10.41 9.64 2.69
N VAL A 120 9.24 8.96 2.61
CA VAL A 120 8.23 9.24 1.57
C VAL A 120 7.42 10.49 1.89
N SER A 121 7.05 10.66 3.17
CA SER A 121 6.36 11.88 3.62
C SER A 121 7.17 13.13 3.30
N ALA A 122 8.49 13.06 3.43
CA ALA A 122 9.42 14.14 3.08
C ALA A 122 9.48 14.44 1.57
N LEU A 123 9.06 13.52 0.70
CA LEU A 123 9.05 13.73 -0.75
C LEU A 123 7.87 14.59 -1.23
N LEU A 124 6.81 14.81 -0.43
CA LEU A 124 5.61 15.52 -0.91
C LEU A 124 5.93 16.91 -1.46
N MET A 125 6.74 17.70 -0.77
CA MET A 125 7.13 19.03 -1.24
C MET A 125 8.11 18.95 -2.43
N PRO A 126 9.20 18.17 -2.40
CA PRO A 126 10.05 17.95 -3.56
C PRO A 126 9.31 17.46 -4.80
N LEU A 127 8.29 16.60 -4.66
CA LEU A 127 7.46 16.15 -5.78
C LEU A 127 6.61 17.28 -6.37
N ARG A 128 6.10 18.19 -5.54
CA ARG A 128 5.38 19.39 -6.02
C ARG A 128 6.30 20.28 -6.88
N ASP A 129 7.52 20.50 -6.39
CA ASP A 129 8.52 21.30 -7.08
C ASP A 129 8.97 20.64 -8.39
N LEU A 130 9.24 19.32 -8.35
CA LEU A 130 9.57 18.53 -9.53
C LEU A 130 8.52 18.68 -10.63
N ILE A 131 7.27 18.32 -10.31
CA ILE A 131 6.18 18.37 -11.30
C ILE A 131 5.90 19.81 -11.74
N GLY A 132 6.01 20.80 -10.83
CA GLY A 132 5.82 22.21 -11.15
C GLY A 132 6.80 22.74 -12.21
N ASN A 133 8.01 22.19 -12.23
CA ASN A 133 9.07 22.55 -13.19
C ASN A 133 9.02 21.74 -14.50
N MET A 134 8.17 20.72 -14.60
CA MET A 134 7.99 19.92 -15.81
C MET A 134 7.11 20.65 -16.84
N GLN A 135 7.40 20.41 -18.12
CA GLN A 135 6.52 20.85 -19.21
C GLN A 135 5.16 20.13 -19.14
N ALA A 136 5.17 18.84 -18.77
CA ALA A 136 4.00 17.99 -18.64
C ALA A 136 3.22 18.18 -17.32
N ARG A 137 3.44 19.28 -16.55
CA ARG A 137 2.82 19.49 -15.21
C ARG A 137 1.29 19.43 -15.19
N GLU A 138 0.63 19.72 -16.29
CA GLU A 138 -0.83 19.70 -16.40
C GLU A 138 -1.37 18.31 -16.78
N THR A 139 -0.52 17.47 -17.36
CA THR A 139 -0.87 16.16 -17.91
C THR A 139 -0.38 14.99 -17.07
N CYS A 140 0.15 15.25 -15.86
CA CYS A 140 0.57 14.25 -14.89
C CYS A 140 -0.43 14.20 -13.71
N PRO A 141 -1.54 13.43 -13.80
CA PRO A 141 -2.62 13.48 -12.81
C PRO A 141 -2.34 12.68 -11.52
N GLN A 142 -1.33 11.81 -11.50
CA GLN A 142 -1.16 10.83 -10.42
C GLN A 142 0.27 10.34 -10.28
N ILE A 143 0.66 10.12 -9.03
CA ILE A 143 1.87 9.37 -8.65
C ILE A 143 1.44 8.22 -7.75
N GLU A 144 1.71 6.97 -8.15
CA GLU A 144 1.55 5.82 -7.25
C GLU A 144 2.88 5.54 -6.55
N LEU A 145 2.78 5.21 -5.27
CA LEU A 145 3.89 4.88 -4.41
C LEU A 145 3.87 3.39 -4.09
N ALA A 146 5.00 2.73 -4.20
CA ALA A 146 5.25 1.39 -3.68
C ALA A 146 6.62 1.35 -2.99
N CYS A 147 6.63 1.09 -1.69
CA CYS A 147 7.87 0.91 -0.93
C CYS A 147 8.10 -0.59 -0.70
N GLY A 148 9.26 -1.05 -1.12
CA GLY A 148 9.83 -2.33 -0.71
C GLY A 148 10.68 -2.19 0.55
N ASP A 149 11.43 -3.22 0.88
CA ASP A 149 12.32 -3.20 2.04
C ASP A 149 13.54 -2.29 1.81
N SER A 150 14.04 -2.19 0.58
CA SER A 150 15.21 -1.36 0.21
C SER A 150 14.92 -0.32 -0.87
N VAL A 151 13.87 -0.49 -1.66
CA VAL A 151 13.57 0.32 -2.83
C VAL A 151 12.24 1.05 -2.65
N THR A 152 12.22 2.33 -3.01
CA THR A 152 11.00 3.12 -3.13
C THR A 152 10.73 3.40 -4.60
N ALA A 153 9.64 2.84 -5.12
CA ALA A 153 9.20 3.05 -6.49
C ALA A 153 8.09 4.11 -6.56
N LEU A 154 8.19 5.02 -7.52
CA LEU A 154 7.19 6.03 -7.84
C LEU A 154 6.73 5.79 -9.29
N VAL A 155 5.43 5.58 -9.50
CA VAL A 155 4.84 5.44 -10.83
C VAL A 155 4.20 6.76 -11.21
N LEU A 156 4.76 7.44 -12.19
CA LEU A 156 4.19 8.68 -12.73
C LEU A 156 3.22 8.34 -13.86
N ARG A 157 1.93 8.60 -13.66
CA ARG A 157 0.96 8.60 -14.74
C ARG A 157 1.07 9.89 -15.52
N HIS A 158 1.22 9.77 -16.83
CA HIS A 158 1.25 10.91 -17.75
C HIS A 158 0.32 10.66 -18.93
N LEU A 159 -0.44 11.67 -19.31
CA LEU A 159 -1.47 11.58 -20.38
C LEU A 159 -0.90 11.91 -21.75
N GLU A 160 0.24 12.60 -21.78
CA GLU A 160 0.99 12.98 -22.98
C GLU A 160 2.44 12.50 -22.86
N PRO A 161 3.15 12.29 -23.97
CA PRO A 161 4.56 11.91 -23.95
C PRO A 161 5.41 12.92 -23.16
N LEU A 162 6.30 12.42 -22.31
CA LEU A 162 7.23 13.26 -21.57
C LEU A 162 8.37 13.72 -22.47
N SER A 163 8.72 15.01 -22.41
CA SER A 163 9.88 15.55 -23.11
C SER A 163 11.20 15.00 -22.55
N ALA A 164 12.28 15.10 -23.32
CA ALA A 164 13.62 14.74 -22.85
C ALA A 164 14.03 15.52 -21.59
N ALA A 165 13.61 16.80 -21.50
CA ALA A 165 13.84 17.65 -20.33
C ALA A 165 13.08 17.14 -19.11
N ASP A 166 11.80 16.75 -19.26
CA ASP A 166 11.00 16.18 -18.17
C ASP A 166 11.61 14.88 -17.67
N GLN A 167 12.04 14.00 -18.57
CA GLN A 167 12.72 12.77 -18.20
C GLN A 167 14.06 13.02 -17.49
N ALA A 168 14.81 14.05 -17.89
CA ALA A 168 16.04 14.46 -17.20
C ALA A 168 15.75 14.94 -15.77
N HIS A 169 14.68 15.73 -15.57
CA HIS A 169 14.24 16.12 -14.23
C HIS A 169 13.88 14.91 -13.35
N LEU A 170 13.16 13.91 -13.88
CA LEU A 170 12.86 12.68 -13.17
C LEU A 170 14.12 11.91 -12.78
N ARG A 171 15.11 11.79 -13.67
CA ARG A 171 16.41 11.13 -13.38
C ARG A 171 17.18 11.85 -12.28
N ALA A 172 17.27 13.18 -12.37
CA ALA A 172 17.93 13.99 -11.35
C ALA A 172 17.27 13.81 -9.98
N PHE A 173 15.92 13.83 -9.94
CA PHE A 173 15.15 13.56 -8.73
C PHE A 173 15.41 12.16 -8.16
N ALA A 174 15.40 11.12 -9.01
CA ALA A 174 15.68 9.75 -8.62
C ALA A 174 17.05 9.63 -7.92
N LYS A 175 18.06 10.22 -8.51
CA LYS A 175 19.43 10.25 -7.96
C LYS A 175 19.52 10.98 -6.62
N THR A 176 18.84 12.12 -6.50
CA THR A 176 18.88 12.95 -5.27
C THR A 176 18.16 12.30 -4.11
N HIS A 177 17.04 11.64 -4.38
CA HIS A 177 16.15 11.11 -3.33
C HIS A 177 16.19 9.58 -3.18
N GLY A 178 16.99 8.86 -3.95
CA GLY A 178 17.11 7.41 -3.85
C GLY A 178 15.82 6.67 -4.19
N VAL A 179 15.11 7.12 -5.24
CA VAL A 179 13.84 6.51 -5.67
C VAL A 179 13.95 6.00 -7.11
N GLN A 180 13.07 5.06 -7.46
CA GLN A 180 12.92 4.58 -8.83
C GLN A 180 11.69 5.18 -9.48
N TRP A 181 11.81 5.71 -10.70
CA TRP A 181 10.68 6.14 -11.50
C TRP A 181 10.21 5.05 -12.45
N TRP A 182 8.91 4.85 -12.43
CA TRP A 182 8.17 4.06 -13.40
C TRP A 182 7.22 4.99 -14.15
N LEU A 183 7.06 4.80 -15.43
CA LEU A 183 6.21 5.62 -16.29
C LEU A 183 4.95 4.85 -16.68
N GLN A 184 3.81 5.50 -16.63
CA GLN A 184 2.51 4.94 -17.00
C GLN A 184 1.82 5.84 -18.01
N PRO A 185 2.02 5.60 -19.31
CA PRO A 185 1.38 6.40 -20.36
C PRO A 185 -0.13 6.09 -20.55
N LYS A 186 -0.56 4.87 -20.26
CA LYS A 186 -1.95 4.41 -20.46
C LYS A 186 -2.45 3.56 -19.28
N GLY A 187 -2.81 2.32 -19.52
CA GLY A 187 -3.27 1.35 -18.52
C GLY A 187 -2.15 0.80 -17.63
N PRO A 188 -2.48 0.01 -16.60
CA PRO A 188 -1.50 -0.61 -15.70
C PRO A 188 -0.49 -1.54 -16.41
N ASP A 189 -0.89 -2.12 -17.52
CA ASP A 189 -0.09 -2.97 -18.40
C ASP A 189 1.04 -2.22 -19.11
N THR A 190 0.93 -0.90 -19.23
CA THR A 190 1.93 -0.05 -19.89
C THR A 190 3.00 0.48 -18.92
N VAL A 191 2.96 0.10 -17.65
CA VAL A 191 3.92 0.57 -16.66
C VAL A 191 5.29 -0.02 -16.90
N GLN A 192 6.29 0.85 -17.09
CA GLN A 192 7.67 0.48 -17.34
C GLN A 192 8.64 1.32 -16.53
N LEU A 193 9.77 0.75 -16.17
CA LEU A 193 10.85 1.44 -15.48
C LEU A 193 11.45 2.51 -16.38
N LEU A 194 11.69 3.72 -15.87
CA LEU A 194 12.31 4.83 -16.63
C LEU A 194 13.76 4.50 -17.02
N GLU A 195 14.49 3.86 -16.13
CA GLU A 195 15.86 3.39 -16.37
C GLU A 195 15.96 1.92 -16.01
N ALA A 196 16.28 1.08 -16.98
CA ALA A 196 16.53 -0.32 -16.74
C ALA A 196 17.66 -0.50 -15.71
N CYS A 197 17.47 -1.40 -14.76
CA CYS A 197 18.45 -1.72 -13.76
C CYS A 197 18.45 -3.25 -13.55
N ASP A 198 19.57 -3.89 -13.85
CA ASP A 198 19.74 -5.34 -13.71
C ASP A 198 20.30 -5.72 -12.32
N ASP A 199 20.54 -4.75 -11.45
CA ASP A 199 21.02 -4.99 -10.08
C ASP A 199 19.88 -5.57 -9.21
N PRO A 200 20.01 -6.82 -8.72
CA PRO A 200 19.01 -7.43 -7.84
C PRO A 200 18.75 -6.63 -6.56
N ALA A 201 19.73 -5.86 -6.07
CA ALA A 201 19.57 -5.00 -4.90
C ALA A 201 18.61 -3.83 -5.15
N GLN A 202 18.42 -3.48 -6.43
CA GLN A 202 17.48 -2.44 -6.88
C GLN A 202 16.09 -3.03 -7.22
N GLN A 203 15.86 -4.31 -6.97
CA GLN A 203 14.57 -4.92 -7.23
C GLN A 203 13.57 -4.57 -6.11
N LEU A 204 12.40 -4.07 -6.52
CA LEU A 204 11.31 -3.79 -5.59
C LEU A 204 10.81 -5.12 -5.01
N SER A 205 11.00 -5.32 -3.69
CA SER A 205 10.66 -6.55 -2.99
C SER A 205 10.33 -6.31 -1.52
N TYR A 206 9.67 -7.28 -0.89
CA TYR A 206 9.54 -7.35 0.58
C TYR A 206 9.87 -8.75 1.07
N ALA A 207 10.34 -8.86 2.30
CA ALA A 207 10.69 -10.13 2.91
C ALA A 207 9.64 -10.60 3.92
N LEU A 208 9.51 -11.93 4.00
CA LEU A 208 8.83 -12.68 5.07
C LEU A 208 9.91 -13.49 5.82
N PRO A 209 10.67 -12.83 6.75
CA PRO A 209 11.89 -13.39 7.31
C PRO A 209 11.69 -14.70 8.09
N GLU A 210 10.53 -14.88 8.75
CA GLU A 210 10.20 -16.09 9.50
C GLU A 210 10.20 -17.34 8.60
N PHE A 211 10.02 -17.16 7.29
CA PHE A 211 9.94 -18.24 6.30
C PHE A 211 11.16 -18.26 5.36
N GLY A 212 12.08 -17.32 5.50
CA GLY A 212 13.21 -17.15 4.59
C GLY A 212 12.79 -16.80 3.15
N ILE A 213 11.65 -16.08 2.98
CA ILE A 213 11.07 -15.78 1.67
C ILE A 213 11.22 -14.29 1.37
N THR A 214 11.66 -14.00 0.15
CA THR A 214 11.64 -12.67 -0.44
C THR A 214 10.65 -12.65 -1.59
N MET A 215 9.87 -11.60 -1.68
CA MET A 215 8.76 -11.41 -2.62
C MET A 215 9.05 -10.24 -3.56
N PRO A 216 9.71 -10.46 -4.70
CA PRO A 216 9.78 -9.48 -5.77
C PRO A 216 8.39 -9.13 -6.32
N TYR A 217 8.15 -7.86 -6.63
CA TYR A 217 6.89 -7.43 -7.21
C TYR A 217 7.04 -6.18 -8.08
N LYS A 218 6.07 -5.93 -8.96
CA LYS A 218 5.96 -4.66 -9.70
C LYS A 218 5.13 -3.66 -8.91
N PRO A 219 5.34 -2.34 -9.08
CA PRO A 219 4.53 -1.33 -8.42
C PRO A 219 3.03 -1.46 -8.68
N THR A 220 2.64 -2.11 -9.77
CA THR A 220 1.24 -2.40 -10.14
C THR A 220 0.66 -3.64 -9.47
N ASP A 221 1.50 -4.55 -8.97
CA ASP A 221 1.03 -5.77 -8.31
C ASP A 221 0.40 -5.41 -6.96
N PHE A 222 -0.67 -6.12 -6.58
CA PHE A 222 -1.27 -5.93 -5.28
C PHE A 222 -0.36 -6.46 -4.17
N THR A 223 -0.04 -5.61 -3.20
CA THR A 223 0.61 -5.98 -1.94
C THR A 223 -0.10 -5.30 -0.76
N GLN A 224 0.03 -5.87 0.43
CA GLN A 224 -0.55 -5.28 1.64
C GLN A 224 0.08 -3.92 1.93
N VAL A 225 -0.77 -2.92 2.23
CA VAL A 225 -0.30 -1.54 2.47
C VAL A 225 0.53 -1.38 3.73
N ASN A 226 0.37 -2.30 4.69
CA ASN A 226 1.10 -2.34 5.95
C ASN A 226 1.94 -3.64 6.01
N PRO A 227 3.24 -3.61 5.64
CA PRO A 227 4.09 -4.79 5.62
C PRO A 227 4.32 -5.38 7.02
N HIS A 228 4.30 -4.55 8.07
CA HIS A 228 4.46 -5.02 9.45
C HIS A 228 3.29 -5.91 9.86
N ILE A 229 2.07 -5.47 9.57
CA ILE A 229 0.86 -6.27 9.84
C ILE A 229 0.82 -7.49 8.93
N ASN A 230 1.24 -7.38 7.66
CA ASN A 230 1.30 -8.52 6.75
C ASN A 230 2.17 -9.65 7.31
N ARG A 231 3.39 -9.35 7.78
CA ARG A 231 4.29 -10.34 8.40
C ARG A 231 3.62 -11.06 9.58
N VAL A 232 3.05 -10.30 10.50
CA VAL A 232 2.34 -10.88 11.67
C VAL A 232 1.12 -11.68 11.26
N LEU A 233 0.36 -11.21 10.25
CA LEU A 233 -0.84 -11.89 9.75
C LEU A 233 -0.49 -13.24 9.12
N VAL A 234 0.52 -13.29 8.23
CA VAL A 234 0.98 -14.52 7.59
C VAL A 234 1.46 -15.51 8.64
N THR A 235 2.31 -15.07 9.56
CA THR A 235 2.81 -15.90 10.66
C THR A 235 1.68 -16.48 11.51
N ARG A 236 0.71 -15.65 11.91
CA ARG A 236 -0.44 -16.09 12.72
C ARG A 236 -1.31 -17.08 11.95
N ALA A 237 -1.59 -16.82 10.68
CA ALA A 237 -2.37 -17.72 9.84
C ALA A 237 -1.73 -19.11 9.73
N LEU A 238 -0.43 -19.18 9.47
CA LEU A 238 0.29 -20.45 9.38
C LEU A 238 0.35 -21.20 10.71
N ARG A 239 0.46 -20.48 11.84
CA ARG A 239 0.41 -21.09 13.17
C ARG A 239 -0.97 -21.66 13.51
N LEU A 240 -2.03 -21.01 13.05
CA LEU A 240 -3.41 -21.49 13.27
C LEU A 240 -3.79 -22.64 12.35
N LEU A 241 -3.33 -22.61 11.10
CA LEU A 241 -3.54 -23.70 10.15
C LEU A 241 -2.69 -24.92 10.51
N ASP A 242 -1.49 -24.70 11.05
CA ASP A 242 -0.51 -25.71 11.46
C ASP A 242 -0.38 -26.88 10.46
N PRO A 243 -0.10 -26.61 9.18
CA PRO A 243 -0.13 -27.65 8.15
C PRO A 243 1.00 -28.66 8.36
N LEU A 244 0.67 -29.95 8.22
CA LEU A 244 1.62 -31.04 8.34
C LEU A 244 2.39 -31.25 7.03
N ARG A 245 3.58 -31.78 7.15
CA ARG A 245 4.45 -32.16 5.99
C ARG A 245 3.84 -33.26 5.09
N THR A 246 2.75 -33.87 5.49
CA THR A 246 1.99 -34.86 4.73
C THR A 246 0.79 -34.26 4.01
N GLU A 247 0.41 -33.04 4.33
CA GLU A 247 -0.81 -32.41 3.82
C GLU A 247 -0.62 -31.64 2.54
N ARG A 248 -1.68 -31.57 1.74
CA ARG A 248 -1.84 -30.68 0.60
C ARG A 248 -2.74 -29.52 1.01
N VAL A 249 -2.33 -28.31 0.68
CA VAL A 249 -3.05 -27.07 1.02
C VAL A 249 -3.47 -26.36 -0.25
N ILE A 250 -4.66 -25.77 -0.27
CA ILE A 250 -5.14 -24.88 -1.33
C ILE A 250 -5.18 -23.47 -0.79
N ASP A 251 -4.55 -22.54 -1.51
CA ASP A 251 -4.59 -21.10 -1.26
C ASP A 251 -5.43 -20.42 -2.35
N TRP A 252 -6.66 -20.08 -2.01
CA TRP A 252 -7.59 -19.40 -2.89
C TRP A 252 -7.28 -17.90 -2.96
N PHE A 253 -7.23 -17.35 -4.18
CA PHE A 253 -6.87 -15.96 -4.46
C PHE A 253 -5.44 -15.63 -4.02
N CYS A 254 -4.51 -16.50 -4.41
CA CYS A 254 -3.13 -16.49 -3.91
C CYS A 254 -2.33 -15.24 -4.29
N GLY A 255 -2.78 -14.46 -5.27
CA GLY A 255 -2.07 -13.26 -5.73
C GLY A 255 -0.66 -13.60 -6.23
N LEU A 256 0.32 -12.87 -5.69
CA LEU A 256 1.74 -13.11 -5.98
C LEU A 256 2.39 -14.20 -5.09
N GLY A 257 1.58 -14.90 -4.29
CA GLY A 257 2.04 -16.01 -3.45
C GLY A 257 2.30 -15.67 -1.99
N ASN A 258 1.71 -14.58 -1.47
CA ASN A 258 1.96 -14.06 -0.12
C ASN A 258 1.72 -15.08 1.01
N PHE A 259 0.75 -15.99 0.86
CA PHE A 259 0.52 -17.13 1.76
C PHE A 259 1.03 -18.45 1.17
N THR A 260 0.92 -18.62 -0.15
CA THR A 260 1.32 -19.84 -0.86
C THR A 260 2.76 -20.23 -0.55
N LEU A 261 3.71 -19.29 -0.68
CA LEU A 261 5.12 -19.61 -0.49
C LEU A 261 5.45 -19.92 0.98
N PRO A 262 5.01 -19.14 1.98
CA PRO A 262 5.13 -19.52 3.38
C PRO A 262 4.52 -20.90 3.71
N LEU A 263 3.32 -21.20 3.19
CA LEU A 263 2.68 -22.51 3.37
C LEU A 263 3.55 -23.64 2.78
N ALA A 264 4.15 -23.42 1.60
CA ALA A 264 5.02 -24.40 0.96
C ALA A 264 6.30 -24.73 1.76
N THR A 265 6.68 -23.91 2.74
CA THR A 265 7.80 -24.23 3.67
C THR A 265 7.38 -25.29 4.70
N ARG A 266 6.10 -25.53 4.92
CA ARG A 266 5.56 -26.40 5.97
C ARG A 266 4.76 -27.59 5.44
N ALA A 267 3.90 -27.39 4.42
CA ALA A 267 3.08 -28.42 3.81
C ALA A 267 3.89 -29.32 2.85
N ARG A 268 3.31 -30.45 2.47
CA ARG A 268 3.85 -31.33 1.42
C ARG A 268 3.80 -30.65 0.06
N GLU A 269 2.69 -29.99 -0.24
CA GLU A 269 2.40 -29.35 -1.52
C GLU A 269 1.37 -28.25 -1.31
N VAL A 270 1.49 -27.13 -2.01
CA VAL A 270 0.51 -26.04 -1.99
C VAL A 270 0.03 -25.76 -3.41
N LEU A 271 -1.28 -25.69 -3.61
CA LEU A 271 -1.91 -25.23 -4.83
C LEU A 271 -2.46 -23.81 -4.61
N GLY A 272 -1.84 -22.82 -5.26
CA GLY A 272 -2.37 -21.46 -5.32
C GLY A 272 -3.32 -21.33 -6.52
N ILE A 273 -4.46 -20.68 -6.31
CA ILE A 273 -5.44 -20.37 -7.36
C ILE A 273 -5.63 -18.86 -7.45
N GLU A 274 -5.46 -18.31 -8.67
CA GLU A 274 -5.52 -16.86 -8.91
C GLU A 274 -6.14 -16.58 -10.27
N GLY A 275 -7.11 -15.65 -10.33
CA GLY A 275 -7.81 -15.28 -11.57
C GLY A 275 -7.00 -14.42 -12.54
N SER A 276 -5.96 -13.73 -12.06
CA SER A 276 -5.11 -12.85 -12.86
C SER A 276 -3.91 -13.59 -13.43
N GLU A 277 -3.82 -13.71 -14.74
CA GLU A 277 -2.67 -14.30 -15.43
C GLU A 277 -1.34 -13.64 -15.06
N ALA A 278 -1.34 -12.31 -14.93
CA ALA A 278 -0.15 -11.55 -14.55
C ALA A 278 0.32 -11.89 -13.14
N LEU A 279 -0.61 -12.11 -12.20
CA LEU A 279 -0.28 -12.50 -10.82
C LEU A 279 0.13 -13.97 -10.74
N VAL A 280 -0.47 -14.87 -11.53
CA VAL A 280 -0.01 -16.26 -11.65
C VAL A 280 1.43 -16.30 -12.15
N ALA A 281 1.74 -15.57 -13.23
CA ALA A 281 3.11 -15.48 -13.73
C ALA A 281 4.08 -14.91 -12.68
N ARG A 282 3.63 -13.89 -11.91
CA ARG A 282 4.41 -13.32 -10.80
C ARG A 282 4.66 -14.33 -9.68
N SER A 283 3.64 -15.10 -9.29
CA SER A 283 3.79 -16.13 -8.26
C SER A 283 4.77 -17.22 -8.66
N HIS A 284 4.78 -17.64 -9.94
CA HIS A 284 5.80 -18.55 -10.45
C HIS A 284 7.22 -17.96 -10.44
N GLN A 285 7.37 -16.68 -10.80
CA GLN A 285 8.66 -15.98 -10.70
C GLN A 285 9.15 -15.92 -9.24
N ASN A 286 8.24 -15.62 -8.30
CA ASN A 286 8.54 -15.59 -6.88
C ASN A 286 8.93 -16.98 -6.35
N LEU A 287 8.23 -18.02 -6.78
CA LEU A 287 8.58 -19.40 -6.46
C LEU A 287 9.99 -19.74 -6.95
N ALA A 288 10.29 -19.50 -8.23
CA ALA A 288 11.61 -19.76 -8.82
C ALA A 288 12.72 -18.97 -8.11
N PHE A 289 12.48 -17.71 -7.78
CA PHE A 289 13.42 -16.86 -7.04
C PHE A 289 13.77 -17.46 -5.66
N ASN A 290 12.79 -18.02 -4.95
CA ASN A 290 12.98 -18.58 -3.61
C ASN A 290 13.43 -20.05 -3.63
N GLN A 291 13.20 -20.82 -4.70
CA GLN A 291 13.67 -22.21 -4.83
C GLN A 291 15.21 -22.33 -4.85
N GLY A 292 15.92 -21.30 -5.27
CA GLY A 292 17.36 -21.22 -5.14
C GLY A 292 17.87 -21.22 -3.70
N GLN A 293 17.00 -20.96 -2.72
CA GLN A 293 17.34 -20.85 -1.29
C GLN A 293 16.78 -22.02 -0.47
N GLN A 294 15.66 -22.64 -0.89
CA GLN A 294 14.99 -23.73 -0.18
C GLN A 294 14.08 -24.55 -1.09
N VAL A 295 13.78 -25.80 -0.69
CA VAL A 295 12.84 -26.66 -1.44
C VAL A 295 11.41 -26.24 -1.16
N LEU A 296 10.77 -25.60 -2.13
CA LEU A 296 9.36 -25.23 -2.11
C LEU A 296 8.58 -26.04 -3.14
N ARG A 297 7.43 -26.59 -2.74
CA ARG A 297 6.51 -27.32 -3.63
C ARG A 297 5.20 -26.57 -3.70
N ALA A 298 5.12 -25.61 -4.60
CA ALA A 298 3.92 -24.86 -4.89
C ALA A 298 3.66 -24.84 -6.40
N ILE A 299 2.39 -24.85 -6.77
CA ILE A 299 1.92 -24.66 -8.13
C ILE A 299 0.87 -23.57 -8.08
N CYS A 300 0.98 -22.55 -8.92
CA CYS A 300 -0.05 -21.53 -9.07
C CYS A 300 -0.76 -21.72 -10.41
N SER A 301 -2.09 -21.69 -10.39
CA SER A 301 -2.94 -21.97 -11.53
C SER A 301 -4.11 -20.96 -11.56
N ARG A 302 -4.73 -20.87 -12.73
CA ARG A 302 -5.98 -20.14 -12.96
C ARG A 302 -7.18 -20.90 -12.47
#